data_3096aff26a57a7b9ec73d642208d4674
#
_entry.id   3096aff26a57a7b9ec73d642208d4674
#
_cell.length_a   1.000
_cell.length_b   1.000
_cell.length_c   1.000
_cell.angle_alpha   90.00
_cell.angle_beta   90.00
_cell.angle_gamma   90.00
#
_symmetry.space_group_name_H-M   'P 1'
#
loop_
_entity.id
_entity.type
_entity.pdbx_description
1 polymer ?
#
loop_
_entity_poly.entity_id
_entity_poly.type
_entity_poly.pdbx_seq_one_letter_code
_entity_poly.pdbx_strand_id
1 'polypeptide(L)'
;MKRIITVIALMMSALASAFAQNGQIVDDNWLTENYTRREVMIEMRDGKHIYTAIYEPVQQYLEKLGKKAGPIMLFRTPYGLKPYGLKPGQIETEGKVEKYPGGMKGDMANYAAEGWIIVQQNVRGKFLSEGEYENMRPYVSGPDGAADTVVVKGVVQVDDATDVYDSIEWLLKNTKNNGNVGVKGVSYPGFYTTLAALSRHPAIKAASPQAPATDWFMGDDAHHNGALCLADACRFGSSFYRHRPCPSTERLGSILKIDKDLYEFYLGRPLKELDAFLGDSLRFWNQMMEHPDYDRFWKDRDPSAHLKNIKIPMLVTGGFYDAEDCYGAFRTYEMLKTMSPDCELYLAAGPWYHGGWNNRTANHLADVWYGEKSGAYYQDDVEFPFFSYYLEGKGVKPVRVNVCPSGESMRSVM
;
A
#
# COMPACT_ATOMS: atom_id res chain seq x y z
N MET A 1 -32.62 -29.48 4.71
CA MET A 1 -31.85 -29.13 3.50
C MET A 1 -31.30 -27.68 3.53
N LYS A 2 -32.07 -26.63 3.77
CA LYS A 2 -31.53 -25.24 3.78
C LYS A 2 -30.41 -24.97 4.84
N ARG A 3 -30.45 -25.60 6.01
CA ARG A 3 -29.40 -25.42 7.04
C ARG A 3 -28.07 -26.15 6.74
N ILE A 4 -28.10 -27.23 5.98
CA ILE A 4 -26.92 -27.98 5.57
C ILE A 4 -26.18 -27.24 4.44
N ILE A 5 -26.93 -26.59 3.54
CA ILE A 5 -26.34 -25.78 2.45
C ILE A 5 -25.64 -24.53 3.00
N THR A 6 -26.19 -23.91 4.06
CA THR A 6 -25.55 -22.74 4.72
C THR A 6 -24.26 -23.11 5.45
N VAL A 7 -24.19 -24.29 6.06
CA VAL A 7 -22.97 -24.75 6.75
C VAL A 7 -21.88 -25.13 5.75
N ILE A 8 -22.23 -25.74 4.61
CA ILE A 8 -21.29 -26.05 3.53
C ILE A 8 -20.77 -24.76 2.86
N ALA A 9 -21.62 -23.77 2.65
CA ALA A 9 -21.20 -22.45 2.11
C ALA A 9 -20.29 -21.69 3.11
N LEU A 10 -20.55 -21.77 4.41
CA LEU A 10 -19.67 -21.19 5.44
C LEU A 10 -18.35 -21.97 5.61
N MET A 11 -18.34 -23.26 5.40
CA MET A 11 -17.08 -24.05 5.39
C MET A 11 -16.26 -23.84 4.09
N MET A 12 -16.90 -23.56 2.95
CA MET A 12 -16.19 -23.21 1.72
C MET A 12 -15.59 -21.81 1.73
N SER A 13 -16.15 -20.86 2.49
CA SER A 13 -15.57 -19.52 2.65
C SER A 13 -14.38 -19.49 3.61
N ALA A 14 -14.18 -20.50 4.43
CA ALA A 14 -13.04 -20.62 5.34
C ALA A 14 -11.81 -21.34 4.73
N LEU A 15 -11.89 -21.84 3.51
CA LEU A 15 -10.85 -22.61 2.83
C LEU A 15 -10.29 -21.90 1.59
N ALA A 16 -10.32 -20.57 1.53
CA ALA A 16 -9.45 -19.84 0.61
C ALA A 16 -8.03 -19.77 1.19
N SER A 17 -7.42 -20.95 1.40
CA SER A 17 -5.98 -21.04 1.64
C SER A 17 -5.29 -20.54 0.38
N ALA A 18 -4.53 -19.46 0.46
CA ALA A 18 -3.73 -19.04 -0.66
C ALA A 18 -2.67 -20.11 -0.92
N PHE A 19 -2.70 -20.71 -2.10
CA PHE A 19 -1.60 -21.51 -2.58
C PHE A 19 -0.54 -20.53 -3.07
N ALA A 20 0.66 -20.60 -2.52
CA ALA A 20 1.81 -19.95 -3.12
C ALA A 20 2.11 -20.62 -4.48
N GLN A 21 2.82 -19.92 -5.37
CA GLN A 21 3.14 -20.38 -6.72
C GLN A 21 3.82 -21.77 -6.74
N ASN A 22 4.57 -22.12 -5.69
CA ASN A 22 5.20 -23.43 -5.51
C ASN A 22 4.25 -24.52 -4.95
N GLY A 23 2.95 -24.26 -4.84
CA GLY A 23 1.95 -25.16 -4.27
C GLY A 23 1.90 -25.20 -2.74
N GLN A 24 2.70 -24.38 -2.06
CA GLN A 24 2.70 -24.29 -0.59
C GLN A 24 1.43 -23.61 -0.10
N ILE A 25 0.72 -24.25 0.83
CA ILE A 25 -0.38 -23.62 1.56
C ILE A 25 0.24 -22.74 2.65
N VAL A 26 -0.08 -21.44 2.63
CA VAL A 26 0.34 -20.46 3.64
C VAL A 26 -0.88 -20.12 4.49
N ASP A 27 -0.97 -20.73 5.65
CA ASP A 27 -2.00 -20.47 6.67
C ASP A 27 -1.37 -20.04 8.00
N ASP A 28 -2.19 -19.80 9.04
CA ASP A 28 -1.70 -19.36 10.34
C ASP A 28 -0.78 -20.42 11.00
N ASN A 29 -1.06 -21.72 10.83
CA ASN A 29 -0.22 -22.79 11.38
C ASN A 29 1.15 -22.79 10.70
N TRP A 30 1.16 -22.78 9.37
CA TRP A 30 2.39 -22.75 8.59
C TRP A 30 3.24 -21.53 8.91
N LEU A 31 2.62 -20.34 9.03
CA LEU A 31 3.31 -19.10 9.42
C LEU A 31 3.89 -19.21 10.84
N THR A 32 3.14 -19.76 11.79
CA THR A 32 3.62 -19.94 13.18
C THR A 32 4.82 -20.87 13.27
N GLU A 33 4.91 -21.87 12.41
CA GLU A 33 6.05 -22.80 12.36
C GLU A 33 7.27 -22.17 11.70
N ASN A 34 7.08 -21.36 10.63
CA ASN A 34 8.15 -20.91 9.75
C ASN A 34 8.54 -19.46 9.91
N TYR A 35 7.78 -18.65 10.70
CA TYR A 35 8.01 -17.23 10.89
C TYR A 35 7.97 -16.81 12.36
N THR A 36 8.75 -15.81 12.71
CA THR A 36 8.61 -15.03 13.94
C THR A 36 8.00 -13.67 13.61
N ARG A 37 7.34 -13.07 14.58
CA ARG A 37 6.86 -11.69 14.52
C ARG A 37 7.57 -10.85 15.55
N ARG A 38 8.16 -9.74 15.11
CA ARG A 38 8.71 -8.69 15.95
C ARG A 38 8.00 -7.37 15.65
N GLU A 39 7.65 -6.63 16.67
CA GLU A 39 7.08 -5.29 16.54
C GLU A 39 8.02 -4.29 17.20
N VAL A 40 8.33 -3.22 16.49
CA VAL A 40 9.29 -2.22 16.94
C VAL A 40 8.79 -0.82 16.64
N MET A 41 9.25 0.12 17.46
CA MET A 41 9.08 1.55 17.24
C MET A 41 10.41 2.08 16.69
N ILE A 42 10.49 2.25 15.37
CA ILE A 42 11.72 2.73 14.69
C ILE A 42 11.82 4.24 14.83
N GLU A 43 12.93 4.71 15.38
CA GLU A 43 13.23 6.13 15.53
C GLU A 43 13.59 6.75 14.17
N MET A 44 12.92 7.85 13.83
CA MET A 44 13.16 8.66 12.65
C MET A 44 14.11 9.81 12.96
N ARG A 45 14.67 10.46 11.93
CA ARG A 45 15.67 11.56 12.05
C ARG A 45 15.21 12.77 12.88
N ASP A 46 13.92 12.93 13.11
CA ASP A 46 13.33 13.98 13.95
C ASP A 46 12.99 13.52 15.36
N GLY A 47 13.43 12.30 15.73
CA GLY A 47 13.21 11.70 17.05
C GLY A 47 11.78 11.15 17.26
N LYS A 48 10.93 11.09 16.22
CA LYS A 48 9.62 10.41 16.30
C LYS A 48 9.78 8.94 15.98
N HIS A 49 8.95 8.10 16.62
CA HIS A 49 8.98 6.66 16.44
C HIS A 49 7.82 6.17 15.59
N ILE A 50 8.13 5.29 14.64
CA ILE A 50 7.17 4.73 13.69
C ILE A 50 6.99 3.23 13.96
N TYR A 51 5.73 2.83 14.21
CA TYR A 51 5.37 1.45 14.46
C TYR A 51 5.59 0.56 13.24
N THR A 52 6.34 -0.51 13.42
CA THR A 52 6.71 -1.45 12.38
C THR A 52 6.56 -2.89 12.88
N ALA A 53 5.79 -3.71 12.16
CA ALA A 53 5.68 -5.14 12.36
C ALA A 53 6.56 -5.87 11.34
N ILE A 54 7.46 -6.72 11.82
CA ILE A 54 8.46 -7.45 11.03
C ILE A 54 8.16 -8.94 11.18
N TYR A 55 7.96 -9.62 10.06
CA TYR A 55 7.78 -11.06 9.98
C TYR A 55 9.03 -11.64 9.32
N GLU A 56 9.85 -12.35 10.11
CA GLU A 56 11.10 -12.94 9.66
C GLU A 56 10.98 -14.46 9.58
N PRO A 57 11.48 -15.09 8.51
CA PRO A 57 11.55 -16.54 8.44
C PRO A 57 12.52 -17.08 9.52
N VAL A 58 12.12 -18.16 10.20
CA VAL A 58 13.01 -18.83 11.14
C VAL A 58 14.23 -19.42 10.41
N GLN A 59 15.37 -19.51 11.10
CA GLN A 59 16.61 -20.02 10.51
C GLN A 59 16.45 -21.40 9.87
N GLN A 60 15.73 -22.29 10.52
CA GLN A 60 15.47 -23.65 10.02
C GLN A 60 14.71 -23.65 8.69
N TYR A 61 13.77 -22.68 8.50
CA TYR A 61 13.04 -22.56 7.24
C TYR A 61 13.94 -22.03 6.11
N LEU A 62 14.79 -21.04 6.38
CA LEU A 62 15.78 -20.56 5.41
C LEU A 62 16.74 -21.68 4.99
N GLU A 63 17.20 -22.52 5.92
CA GLU A 63 18.06 -23.67 5.64
C GLU A 63 17.37 -24.69 4.74
N LYS A 64 16.08 -24.98 5.00
CA LYS A 64 15.25 -25.84 4.14
C LYS A 64 15.15 -25.31 2.70
N LEU A 65 15.13 -23.98 2.53
CA LEU A 65 15.13 -23.30 1.24
C LEU A 65 16.54 -23.17 0.62
N GLY A 66 17.59 -23.57 1.32
CA GLY A 66 18.98 -23.39 0.88
C GLY A 66 19.43 -21.92 0.91
N LYS A 67 18.77 -21.07 1.70
CA LYS A 67 19.03 -19.63 1.80
C LYS A 67 19.74 -19.26 3.10
N LYS A 68 20.59 -18.23 3.04
CA LYS A 68 21.21 -17.61 4.24
C LYS A 68 20.38 -16.46 4.76
N ALA A 69 19.72 -15.73 3.89
CA ALA A 69 18.90 -14.56 4.16
C ALA A 69 17.91 -14.34 3.00
N GLY A 70 16.79 -13.67 3.26
CA GLY A 70 15.84 -13.25 2.24
C GLY A 70 15.86 -11.73 1.99
N PRO A 71 15.29 -11.25 0.89
CA PRO A 71 15.05 -9.82 0.72
C PRO A 71 13.95 -9.32 1.65
N ILE A 72 13.86 -8.00 1.79
CA ILE A 72 12.78 -7.34 2.51
C ILE A 72 11.69 -6.92 1.52
N MET A 73 10.43 -7.26 1.82
CA MET A 73 9.26 -6.68 1.17
C MET A 73 8.55 -5.74 2.13
N LEU A 74 8.57 -4.44 1.83
CA LEU A 74 8.06 -3.38 2.70
C LEU A 74 6.70 -2.86 2.23
N PHE A 75 5.76 -2.77 3.18
CA PHE A 75 4.42 -2.20 3.01
C PHE A 75 4.20 -1.08 4.01
N ARG A 76 3.84 0.10 3.55
CA ARG A 76 3.48 1.23 4.41
C ARG A 76 2.00 1.56 4.27
N THR A 77 1.31 1.80 5.39
CA THR A 77 -0.15 1.97 5.39
C THR A 77 -0.65 2.94 6.46
N PRO A 78 -1.65 3.76 6.14
CA PRO A 78 -2.34 4.60 7.12
C PRO A 78 -3.55 3.88 7.76
N TYR A 79 -3.86 2.65 7.34
CA TYR A 79 -5.12 1.95 7.69
C TYR A 79 -5.02 1.05 8.93
N GLY A 80 -3.82 0.92 9.51
CA GLY A 80 -3.56 0.08 10.67
C GLY A 80 -3.17 -1.35 10.35
N LEU A 81 -2.52 -2.01 11.30
CA LEU A 81 -1.86 -3.30 11.14
C LEU A 81 -2.27 -4.30 12.24
N LYS A 82 -3.56 -4.49 12.40
CA LYS A 82 -4.08 -5.48 13.39
C LYS A 82 -3.68 -6.91 13.05
N PRO A 83 -3.39 -7.73 14.07
CA PRO A 83 -3.38 -7.46 15.49
C PRO A 83 -2.12 -6.71 15.93
N TYR A 84 -2.22 -5.86 16.98
CA TYR A 84 -1.08 -5.19 17.61
C TYR A 84 -0.67 -5.98 18.86
N GLY A 85 0.61 -6.31 18.98
CA GLY A 85 1.21 -6.87 20.19
C GLY A 85 1.76 -5.78 21.11
N LEU A 86 2.33 -4.70 20.53
CA LEU A 86 2.77 -3.52 21.27
C LEU A 86 1.59 -2.74 21.86
N LYS A 87 1.81 -2.25 23.07
CA LYS A 87 0.94 -1.25 23.72
C LYS A 87 1.55 0.15 23.56
N PRO A 88 0.74 1.22 23.65
CA PRO A 88 1.27 2.58 23.70
C PRO A 88 2.37 2.73 24.77
N GLY A 89 3.49 3.32 24.38
CA GLY A 89 4.67 3.52 25.24
C GLY A 89 5.65 2.34 25.32
N GLN A 90 5.35 1.19 24.73
CA GLN A 90 6.32 0.12 24.53
C GLN A 90 7.12 0.35 23.24
N ILE A 91 8.40 -0.03 23.25
CA ILE A 91 9.33 0.17 22.11
C ILE A 91 9.47 -1.08 21.26
N GLU A 92 9.45 -2.25 21.85
CA GLU A 92 9.65 -3.51 21.15
C GLU A 92 8.92 -4.67 21.82
N THR A 93 8.46 -5.63 21.03
CA THR A 93 8.04 -6.95 21.47
C THR A 93 8.31 -7.97 20.38
N GLU A 94 8.69 -9.19 20.79
CA GLU A 94 8.91 -10.32 19.90
C GLU A 94 8.17 -11.54 20.43
N GLY A 95 7.67 -12.36 19.52
CA GLY A 95 7.04 -13.62 19.88
C GLY A 95 6.30 -14.28 18.74
N LYS A 96 5.82 -15.47 19.01
CA LYS A 96 4.90 -16.17 18.12
C LYS A 96 3.49 -15.59 18.31
N VAL A 97 2.77 -15.48 17.21
CA VAL A 97 1.37 -15.05 17.21
C VAL A 97 0.49 -16.17 16.66
N GLU A 98 -0.70 -16.31 17.22
CA GLU A 98 -1.66 -17.32 16.77
C GLU A 98 -2.35 -16.95 15.45
N LYS A 99 -2.38 -15.65 15.12
CA LYS A 99 -3.03 -15.14 13.92
C LYS A 99 -2.16 -14.10 13.22
N TYR A 100 -1.98 -14.30 11.94
CA TYR A 100 -1.25 -13.38 11.07
C TYR A 100 -2.22 -12.49 10.27
N PRO A 101 -1.77 -11.31 9.80
CA PRO A 101 -2.58 -10.48 8.91
C PRO A 101 -3.04 -11.26 7.67
N GLY A 102 -4.25 -10.94 7.19
CA GLY A 102 -4.81 -11.61 6.01
C GLY A 102 -3.91 -11.56 4.78
N GLY A 103 -3.22 -10.45 4.56
CA GLY A 103 -2.26 -10.29 3.47
C GLY A 103 -1.13 -11.33 3.48
N MET A 104 -0.64 -11.72 4.66
CA MET A 104 0.39 -12.77 4.78
C MET A 104 -0.07 -14.13 4.19
N LYS A 105 -1.37 -14.37 4.19
CA LYS A 105 -2.03 -15.57 3.65
C LYS A 105 -2.63 -15.33 2.26
N GLY A 106 -2.56 -14.11 1.76
CA GLY A 106 -3.11 -13.66 0.49
C GLY A 106 -2.01 -13.22 -0.47
N ASP A 107 -2.00 -11.95 -0.81
CA ASP A 107 -1.09 -11.34 -1.79
C ASP A 107 0.40 -11.38 -1.41
N MET A 108 0.74 -11.65 -0.14
CA MET A 108 2.12 -11.83 0.33
C MET A 108 2.53 -13.30 0.47
N ALA A 109 1.63 -14.26 0.21
CA ALA A 109 1.90 -15.68 0.44
C ALA A 109 3.09 -16.20 -0.39
N ASN A 110 3.24 -15.75 -1.63
CA ASN A 110 4.35 -16.13 -2.49
C ASN A 110 5.70 -15.69 -1.90
N TYR A 111 5.78 -14.47 -1.37
CA TYR A 111 6.98 -13.95 -0.72
C TYR A 111 7.31 -14.70 0.56
N ALA A 112 6.29 -15.00 1.38
CA ALA A 112 6.46 -15.79 2.60
C ALA A 112 6.96 -17.20 2.28
N ALA A 113 6.37 -17.88 1.28
CA ALA A 113 6.79 -19.23 0.86
C ALA A 113 8.23 -19.27 0.34
N GLU A 114 8.77 -18.15 -0.14
CA GLU A 114 10.16 -18.03 -0.57
C GLU A 114 11.11 -17.52 0.54
N GLY A 115 10.63 -17.38 1.78
CA GLY A 115 11.48 -17.03 2.93
C GLY A 115 11.91 -15.54 2.90
N TRP A 116 11.06 -14.66 2.39
CA TRP A 116 11.30 -13.21 2.42
C TRP A 116 10.91 -12.63 3.77
N ILE A 117 11.57 -11.56 4.15
CA ILE A 117 11.19 -10.76 5.32
C ILE A 117 10.04 -9.84 4.90
N ILE A 118 8.88 -9.99 5.54
CA ILE A 118 7.72 -9.14 5.28
C ILE A 118 7.67 -8.06 6.36
N VAL A 119 7.65 -6.81 5.93
CA VAL A 119 7.61 -5.66 6.83
C VAL A 119 6.36 -4.85 6.56
N GLN A 120 5.57 -4.64 7.60
CA GLN A 120 4.39 -3.80 7.57
C GLN A 120 4.58 -2.62 8.53
N GLN A 121 4.40 -1.40 8.04
CA GLN A 121 4.63 -0.19 8.81
C GLN A 121 3.41 0.73 8.78
N ASN A 122 2.95 1.20 9.96
CA ASN A 122 2.03 2.32 10.03
C ASN A 122 2.77 3.60 9.66
N VAL A 123 2.14 4.47 8.89
CA VAL A 123 2.74 5.78 8.59
C VAL A 123 2.66 6.73 9.80
N ARG A 124 3.46 7.78 9.77
CA ARG A 124 3.54 8.84 10.79
C ARG A 124 2.16 9.35 11.20
N GLY A 125 1.92 9.47 12.51
CA GLY A 125 0.67 9.98 13.09
C GLY A 125 -0.56 9.10 12.93
N LYS A 126 -0.36 7.84 12.50
CA LYS A 126 -1.45 6.84 12.42
C LYS A 126 -1.20 5.69 13.40
N PHE A 127 -2.25 5.30 14.11
CA PHE A 127 -2.25 4.21 15.09
C PHE A 127 -1.15 4.35 16.15
N LEU A 128 -0.22 3.41 16.25
CA LEU A 128 0.87 3.46 17.24
C LEU A 128 2.03 4.38 16.80
N SER A 129 2.10 4.79 15.55
CA SER A 129 3.15 5.71 15.07
C SER A 129 2.97 7.10 15.64
N GLU A 130 4.05 7.67 16.11
CA GLU A 130 4.14 9.04 16.61
C GLU A 130 4.16 10.09 15.49
N GLY A 131 4.18 11.35 15.89
CA GLY A 131 4.17 12.50 15.00
C GLY A 131 2.78 12.89 14.56
N GLU A 132 2.69 13.85 13.64
CA GLU A 132 1.43 14.36 13.11
C GLU A 132 1.16 13.76 11.74
N TYR A 133 -0.05 13.25 11.53
CA TYR A 133 -0.51 12.80 10.22
C TYR A 133 -0.91 14.00 9.38
N GLU A 134 -0.36 14.07 8.19
CA GLU A 134 -0.78 15.00 7.15
C GLU A 134 -1.24 14.20 5.91
N ASN A 135 -2.43 14.53 5.41
CA ASN A 135 -2.99 13.84 4.26
C ASN A 135 -2.25 14.21 2.99
N MET A 136 -1.80 13.20 2.23
CA MET A 136 -0.96 13.43 1.04
C MET A 136 0.18 14.41 1.32
N ARG A 137 0.97 14.16 2.35
CA ARG A 137 2.06 15.07 2.77
C ARG A 137 2.95 15.46 1.59
N PRO A 138 3.17 16.76 1.36
CA PRO A 138 4.05 17.23 0.30
C PRO A 138 5.46 16.63 0.38
N TYR A 139 6.03 16.31 -0.78
CA TYR A 139 7.40 15.86 -0.90
C TYR A 139 8.36 17.04 -0.74
N VAL A 140 9.27 16.96 0.23
CA VAL A 140 10.22 18.03 0.56
C VAL A 140 11.69 17.62 0.46
N SER A 141 11.99 16.35 0.26
CA SER A 141 13.37 15.83 0.21
C SER A 141 14.17 16.30 -1.01
N GLY A 142 13.50 16.78 -2.06
CA GLY A 142 14.16 17.35 -3.25
C GLY A 142 14.69 16.28 -4.24
N PRO A 143 15.41 16.73 -5.28
CA PRO A 143 15.78 15.88 -6.43
C PRO A 143 16.82 14.80 -6.12
N ASP A 144 17.58 14.95 -5.04
CA ASP A 144 18.64 14.01 -4.66
C ASP A 144 18.15 12.91 -3.71
N GLY A 145 16.86 12.96 -3.33
CA GLY A 145 16.22 11.98 -2.47
C GLY A 145 16.31 12.34 -0.99
N ALA A 146 16.15 11.35 -0.13
CA ALA A 146 15.95 11.52 1.31
C ALA A 146 17.17 11.17 2.18
N ALA A 147 18.36 11.01 1.58
CA ALA A 147 19.58 10.65 2.32
C ALA A 147 19.99 11.74 3.32
N ASP A 148 19.93 13.01 2.90
CA ASP A 148 20.35 14.13 3.71
C ASP A 148 19.24 14.62 4.64
N THR A 149 19.66 15.09 5.82
CA THR A 149 18.74 15.76 6.75
C THR A 149 18.66 17.24 6.41
N VAL A 150 17.50 17.68 5.96
CA VAL A 150 17.24 19.08 5.65
C VAL A 150 16.71 19.79 6.90
N VAL A 151 17.33 20.94 7.27
CA VAL A 151 16.91 21.74 8.43
C VAL A 151 16.52 23.14 7.96
N VAL A 152 15.28 23.55 8.24
CA VAL A 152 14.79 24.88 7.94
C VAL A 152 14.42 25.59 9.25
N LYS A 153 15.06 26.74 9.51
CA LYS A 153 14.85 27.53 10.75
C LYS A 153 14.95 26.68 12.03
N GLY A 154 15.92 25.74 12.08
CA GLY A 154 16.14 24.88 13.23
C GLY A 154 15.17 23.68 13.34
N VAL A 155 14.29 23.48 12.37
CA VAL A 155 13.35 22.35 12.35
C VAL A 155 13.77 21.35 11.27
N VAL A 156 13.94 20.08 11.66
CA VAL A 156 14.19 18.97 10.73
C VAL A 156 12.97 18.78 9.84
N GLN A 157 13.18 18.86 8.53
CA GLN A 157 12.13 18.63 7.55
C GLN A 157 11.94 17.14 7.35
N VAL A 158 10.70 16.68 7.41
CA VAL A 158 10.35 15.27 7.23
C VAL A 158 9.16 15.12 6.28
N ASP A 159 9.24 14.09 5.47
CA ASP A 159 8.15 13.60 4.62
C ASP A 159 8.12 12.07 4.64
N ASP A 160 7.23 11.46 3.89
CA ASP A 160 7.14 10.01 3.83
C ASP A 160 8.32 9.35 3.11
N ALA A 161 9.08 10.10 2.31
CA ALA A 161 10.32 9.62 1.70
C ALA A 161 11.46 9.56 2.73
N THR A 162 11.55 10.54 3.64
CA THR A 162 12.53 10.49 4.75
C THR A 162 12.19 9.38 5.73
N ASP A 163 10.91 9.19 6.06
CA ASP A 163 10.49 8.13 6.98
C ASP A 163 10.81 6.73 6.44
N VAL A 164 10.58 6.49 5.14
CA VAL A 164 10.92 5.20 4.55
C VAL A 164 12.43 5.01 4.44
N TYR A 165 13.19 6.08 4.17
CA TYR A 165 14.65 6.02 4.14
C TYR A 165 15.21 5.58 5.49
N ASP A 166 14.85 6.27 6.56
CA ASP A 166 15.29 5.96 7.92
C ASP A 166 14.87 4.55 8.37
N SER A 167 13.63 4.15 7.99
CA SER A 167 13.13 2.81 8.29
C SER A 167 13.95 1.72 7.60
N ILE A 168 14.32 1.90 6.33
CA ILE A 168 15.14 0.94 5.60
C ILE A 168 16.55 0.87 6.20
N GLU A 169 17.16 2.01 6.54
CA GLU A 169 18.46 2.04 7.22
C GLU A 169 18.45 1.23 8.54
N TRP A 170 17.36 1.34 9.30
CA TRP A 170 17.18 0.56 10.52
C TRP A 170 16.99 -0.93 10.22
N LEU A 171 16.11 -1.27 9.26
CA LEU A 171 15.80 -2.65 8.89
C LEU A 171 17.04 -3.41 8.40
N LEU A 172 17.87 -2.78 7.57
CA LEU A 172 19.10 -3.39 7.05
C LEU A 172 20.07 -3.78 8.17
N LYS A 173 20.10 -3.01 9.25
CA LYS A 173 21.00 -3.25 10.41
C LYS A 173 20.43 -4.25 11.41
N ASN A 174 19.09 -4.40 11.46
CA ASN A 174 18.41 -5.09 12.56
C ASN A 174 17.62 -6.33 12.13
N THR A 175 17.69 -6.76 10.86
CA THR A 175 17.09 -7.99 10.35
C THR A 175 18.11 -8.84 9.60
N LYS A 176 17.82 -10.14 9.44
CA LYS A 176 18.69 -11.05 8.70
C LYS A 176 18.38 -11.02 7.21
N ASN A 177 18.66 -9.91 6.56
CA ASN A 177 18.32 -9.64 5.17
C ASN A 177 19.50 -9.83 4.21
N ASN A 178 19.21 -9.85 2.89
CA ASN A 178 20.21 -9.94 1.82
C ASN A 178 20.65 -8.58 1.26
N GLY A 179 20.23 -7.46 1.87
CA GLY A 179 20.53 -6.10 1.44
C GLY A 179 19.58 -5.53 0.37
N ASN A 180 18.61 -6.29 -0.12
CA ASN A 180 17.68 -5.86 -1.17
C ASN A 180 16.29 -5.65 -0.59
N VAL A 181 15.67 -4.53 -0.97
CA VAL A 181 14.33 -4.11 -0.53
C VAL A 181 13.43 -3.95 -1.74
N GLY A 182 12.26 -4.57 -1.69
CA GLY A 182 11.13 -4.30 -2.55
C GLY A 182 10.08 -3.49 -1.80
N VAL A 183 9.38 -2.60 -2.50
CA VAL A 183 8.28 -1.82 -1.90
C VAL A 183 7.06 -1.94 -2.79
N LYS A 184 5.91 -2.25 -2.21
CA LYS A 184 4.63 -2.29 -2.93
C LYS A 184 3.48 -1.77 -2.08
N GLY A 185 2.41 -1.34 -2.73
CA GLY A 185 1.19 -0.94 -2.06
C GLY A 185 0.11 -0.50 -3.03
N VAL A 186 -1.15 -0.65 -2.62
CA VAL A 186 -2.34 -0.30 -3.41
C VAL A 186 -2.97 0.96 -2.83
N SER A 187 -3.42 1.90 -3.68
CA SER A 187 -4.17 3.08 -3.24
C SER A 187 -3.25 4.04 -2.45
N TYR A 188 -3.64 4.47 -1.28
CA TYR A 188 -2.78 5.24 -0.37
C TYR A 188 -1.42 4.55 -0.09
N PRO A 189 -1.33 3.23 0.20
CA PRO A 189 -0.06 2.51 0.18
C PRO A 189 0.71 2.60 -1.14
N GLY A 190 0.05 2.79 -2.27
CA GLY A 190 0.66 3.09 -3.57
C GLY A 190 1.32 4.46 -3.61
N PHE A 191 0.69 5.49 -3.01
CA PHE A 191 1.30 6.80 -2.78
C PHE A 191 2.60 6.67 -1.97
N TYR A 192 2.58 5.94 -0.85
CA TYR A 192 3.80 5.71 -0.06
C TYR A 192 4.87 4.91 -0.80
N THR A 193 4.47 4.03 -1.72
CA THR A 193 5.39 3.30 -2.59
C THR A 193 6.06 4.23 -3.60
N THR A 194 5.32 5.20 -4.15
CA THR A 194 5.87 6.27 -5.00
C THR A 194 6.89 7.10 -4.24
N LEU A 195 6.58 7.51 -2.99
CA LEU A 195 7.51 8.25 -2.14
C LEU A 195 8.73 7.41 -1.70
N ALA A 196 8.57 6.09 -1.58
CA ALA A 196 9.72 5.20 -1.35
C ALA A 196 10.68 5.22 -2.56
N ALA A 197 10.18 5.21 -3.78
CA ALA A 197 11.03 5.37 -4.96
C ALA A 197 11.71 6.76 -5.00
N LEU A 198 11.00 7.82 -4.61
CA LEU A 198 11.51 9.18 -4.49
C LEU A 198 12.54 9.33 -3.36
N SER A 199 12.53 8.47 -2.34
CA SER A 199 13.55 8.47 -1.28
C SER A 199 14.96 8.18 -1.81
N ARG A 200 15.05 7.49 -2.96
CA ARG A 200 16.32 7.06 -3.61
C ARG A 200 17.21 6.21 -2.71
N HIS A 201 16.62 5.50 -1.77
CA HIS A 201 17.41 4.62 -0.91
C HIS A 201 18.08 3.51 -1.73
N PRO A 202 19.42 3.30 -1.63
CA PRO A 202 20.17 2.40 -2.54
C PRO A 202 19.80 0.92 -2.39
N ALA A 203 19.22 0.52 -1.26
CA ALA A 203 18.74 -0.84 -1.05
C ALA A 203 17.42 -1.13 -1.75
N ILE A 204 16.63 -0.13 -2.16
CA ILE A 204 15.42 -0.36 -2.94
C ILE A 204 15.83 -0.80 -4.35
N LYS A 205 15.51 -2.05 -4.69
CA LYS A 205 15.85 -2.65 -5.99
C LYS A 205 14.67 -2.72 -6.94
N ALA A 206 13.45 -2.61 -6.44
CA ALA A 206 12.23 -2.56 -7.24
C ALA A 206 11.09 -1.96 -6.42
N ALA A 207 10.16 -1.29 -7.09
CA ALA A 207 8.94 -0.79 -6.46
C ALA A 207 7.71 -1.01 -7.36
N SER A 208 6.56 -1.28 -6.73
CA SER A 208 5.28 -1.46 -7.42
C SER A 208 4.20 -0.56 -6.82
N PRO A 209 4.09 0.71 -7.27
CA PRO A 209 2.94 1.54 -6.96
C PRO A 209 1.73 1.02 -7.72
N GLN A 210 0.68 0.63 -6.99
CA GLN A 210 -0.51 0.00 -7.53
C GLN A 210 -1.71 0.89 -7.27
N ALA A 211 -2.43 1.31 -8.31
CA ALA A 211 -3.43 2.35 -8.22
C ALA A 211 -3.02 3.42 -7.20
N PRO A 212 -1.84 4.04 -7.35
CA PRO A 212 -1.34 4.99 -6.38
C PRO A 212 -2.18 6.26 -6.42
N ALA A 213 -2.63 6.75 -5.26
CA ALA A 213 -3.17 8.08 -5.16
C ALA A 213 -2.09 9.10 -5.58
N THR A 214 -2.44 10.05 -6.45
CA THR A 214 -1.51 11.06 -6.98
C THR A 214 -2.09 12.47 -6.90
N ASP A 215 -2.77 12.92 -7.93
CA ASP A 215 -3.37 14.24 -8.00
C ASP A 215 -4.85 14.19 -7.62
N TRP A 216 -5.13 14.50 -6.36
CA TRP A 216 -6.47 14.42 -5.80
C TRP A 216 -7.44 15.53 -6.27
N PHE A 217 -6.96 16.45 -7.09
CA PHE A 217 -7.81 17.44 -7.73
C PHE A 217 -8.16 17.07 -9.19
N MET A 218 -7.26 16.39 -9.88
CA MET A 218 -7.45 16.08 -11.29
C MET A 218 -8.12 14.74 -11.56
N GLY A 219 -7.85 13.72 -10.74
CA GLY A 219 -8.36 12.42 -11.15
C GLY A 219 -8.42 11.32 -10.09
N ASP A 220 -7.96 11.58 -8.87
CA ASP A 220 -8.00 10.58 -7.79
C ASP A 220 -8.97 11.02 -6.68
N ASP A 221 -9.31 10.15 -5.77
CA ASP A 221 -10.18 10.19 -4.58
C ASP A 221 -11.07 11.43 -4.35
N ALA A 222 -10.51 12.63 -4.29
CA ALA A 222 -11.25 13.81 -3.84
C ALA A 222 -12.01 14.51 -4.97
N HIS A 223 -11.42 14.59 -6.18
CA HIS A 223 -12.04 15.24 -7.34
C HIS A 223 -11.73 14.49 -8.63
N HIS A 224 -12.62 14.65 -9.63
CA HIS A 224 -12.34 14.29 -11.01
C HIS A 224 -12.44 15.54 -11.89
N ASN A 225 -11.31 15.98 -12.46
CA ASN A 225 -11.20 17.24 -13.21
C ASN A 225 -11.76 18.44 -12.45
N GLY A 226 -11.49 18.51 -11.14
CA GLY A 226 -12.00 19.54 -10.25
C GLY A 226 -13.43 19.37 -9.75
N ALA A 227 -14.17 18.35 -10.21
CA ALA A 227 -15.48 18.03 -9.67
C ALA A 227 -15.33 17.22 -8.38
N LEU A 228 -15.79 17.75 -7.25
CA LEU A 228 -15.68 17.09 -5.94
C LEU A 228 -16.44 15.76 -5.88
N CYS A 229 -15.73 14.69 -5.53
CA CYS A 229 -16.29 13.36 -5.24
C CYS A 229 -16.89 13.35 -3.83
N LEU A 230 -18.05 13.99 -3.68
CA LEU A 230 -18.63 14.35 -2.38
C LEU A 230 -18.86 13.13 -1.46
N ALA A 231 -19.31 12.00 -2.02
CA ALA A 231 -19.60 10.79 -1.24
C ALA A 231 -18.31 10.26 -0.58
N ASP A 232 -17.20 10.21 -1.32
CA ASP A 232 -15.91 9.73 -0.80
C ASP A 232 -15.29 10.74 0.16
N ALA A 233 -15.23 12.01 -0.22
CA ALA A 233 -14.70 13.07 0.63
C ALA A 233 -15.38 13.12 2.00
N CYS A 234 -16.70 12.96 2.05
CA CYS A 234 -17.45 12.97 3.30
C CYS A 234 -17.43 11.62 4.02
N ARG A 235 -17.79 10.52 3.34
CA ARG A 235 -17.95 9.21 4.00
C ARG A 235 -16.64 8.63 4.46
N PHE A 236 -15.66 8.57 3.57
CA PHE A 236 -14.32 8.10 3.89
C PHE A 236 -13.65 9.06 4.88
N GLY A 237 -13.69 10.37 4.59
CA GLY A 237 -13.07 11.41 5.41
C GLY A 237 -13.61 11.44 6.84
N SER A 238 -14.92 11.20 7.03
CA SER A 238 -15.57 11.24 8.35
C SER A 238 -15.01 10.24 9.39
N SER A 239 -14.27 9.24 8.95
CA SER A 239 -13.52 8.33 9.84
C SER A 239 -12.01 8.50 9.67
N PHE A 240 -11.52 8.59 8.43
CA PHE A 240 -10.11 8.53 8.09
C PHE A 240 -9.35 9.82 8.45
N TYR A 241 -9.97 11.00 8.22
CA TYR A 241 -9.35 12.30 8.52
C TYR A 241 -9.47 12.73 9.99
N ARG A 242 -10.10 11.91 10.83
CA ARG A 242 -10.18 12.21 12.25
C ARG A 242 -8.81 12.31 12.90
N HIS A 243 -8.60 13.40 13.64
CA HIS A 243 -7.38 13.59 14.41
C HIS A 243 -7.23 12.50 15.48
N ARG A 244 -6.01 12.01 15.64
CA ARG A 244 -5.63 11.04 16.70
C ARG A 244 -4.76 11.78 17.72
N PRO A 245 -5.26 12.01 18.94
CA PRO A 245 -4.55 12.83 19.93
C PRO A 245 -3.28 12.19 20.49
N CYS A 246 -3.13 10.86 20.37
CA CYS A 246 -1.98 10.09 20.84
C CYS A 246 -1.89 8.76 20.09
N PRO A 247 -0.73 8.07 20.15
CA PRO A 247 -0.62 6.70 19.66
C PRO A 247 -1.69 5.80 20.28
N SER A 248 -2.42 5.06 19.42
CA SER A 248 -3.55 4.21 19.85
C SER A 248 -3.72 3.05 18.87
N THR A 249 -4.15 1.90 19.36
CA THR A 249 -4.53 0.73 18.53
C THR A 249 -5.98 0.79 18.05
N GLU A 250 -6.75 1.78 18.50
CA GLU A 250 -8.15 1.90 18.16
C GLU A 250 -8.37 2.43 16.74
N ARG A 251 -9.38 1.89 16.08
CA ARG A 251 -9.88 2.43 14.81
C ARG A 251 -11.00 3.41 15.12
N LEU A 252 -10.84 4.66 14.72
CA LEU A 252 -11.89 5.66 14.88
C LEU A 252 -13.02 5.40 13.87
N GLY A 253 -14.25 5.31 14.37
CA GLY A 253 -15.43 5.19 13.52
C GLY A 253 -15.80 6.51 12.85
N SER A 254 -16.73 6.47 11.88
CA SER A 254 -17.27 7.67 11.25
C SER A 254 -18.00 8.56 12.27
N ILE A 255 -17.74 9.88 12.18
CA ILE A 255 -18.56 10.89 12.88
C ILE A 255 -19.86 11.17 12.15
N LEU A 256 -19.89 10.90 10.84
CA LEU A 256 -21.06 11.08 10.01
C LEU A 256 -22.00 9.90 10.20
N LYS A 257 -23.14 10.15 10.82
CA LYS A 257 -24.21 9.16 10.99
C LYS A 257 -25.32 9.48 10.00
N ILE A 258 -25.44 8.65 8.97
CA ILE A 258 -26.47 8.79 7.93
C ILE A 258 -27.43 7.60 8.11
N ASP A 259 -28.68 7.90 8.41
CA ASP A 259 -29.79 6.96 8.59
C ASP A 259 -30.68 6.86 7.34
N LYS A 260 -30.32 7.58 6.29
CA LYS A 260 -31.03 7.68 5.00
C LYS A 260 -30.16 7.13 3.87
N ASP A 261 -30.78 7.02 2.69
CA ASP A 261 -30.06 6.82 1.47
C ASP A 261 -29.02 7.96 1.26
N LEU A 262 -27.81 7.61 0.81
CA LEU A 262 -26.72 8.58 0.66
C LEU A 262 -27.04 9.66 -0.36
N TYR A 263 -27.72 9.28 -1.45
CA TYR A 263 -28.13 10.22 -2.49
C TYR A 263 -29.14 11.23 -1.93
N GLU A 264 -30.15 10.78 -1.18
CA GLU A 264 -31.10 11.68 -0.52
C GLU A 264 -30.43 12.56 0.54
N PHE A 265 -29.41 12.05 1.22
CA PHE A 265 -28.67 12.85 2.22
C PHE A 265 -27.93 14.02 1.58
N TYR A 266 -27.26 13.81 0.45
CA TYR A 266 -26.47 14.84 -0.21
C TYR A 266 -27.31 15.76 -1.13
N LEU A 267 -28.40 15.25 -1.69
CA LEU A 267 -29.22 15.99 -2.65
C LEU A 267 -29.80 17.27 -2.03
N GLY A 268 -29.56 18.38 -2.68
CA GLY A 268 -30.08 19.69 -2.26
C GLY A 268 -29.41 20.31 -1.05
N ARG A 269 -28.30 19.75 -0.55
CA ARG A 269 -27.50 20.35 0.54
C ARG A 269 -26.33 21.14 -0.01
N PRO A 270 -26.20 22.44 0.33
CA PRO A 270 -24.96 23.16 0.09
C PRO A 270 -23.79 22.55 0.86
N LEU A 271 -22.58 22.57 0.30
CA LEU A 271 -21.38 22.00 0.96
C LEU A 271 -21.15 22.56 2.36
N LYS A 272 -21.39 23.84 2.57
CA LYS A 272 -21.24 24.48 3.89
C LYS A 272 -22.16 23.92 4.98
N GLU A 273 -23.28 23.28 4.63
CA GLU A 273 -24.12 22.63 5.60
C GLU A 273 -23.52 21.31 6.11
N LEU A 274 -22.61 20.70 5.37
CA LEU A 274 -21.93 19.47 5.76
C LEU A 274 -20.94 19.72 6.90
N ASP A 275 -20.43 20.93 7.06
CA ASP A 275 -19.56 21.31 8.20
C ASP A 275 -20.26 21.06 9.55
N ALA A 276 -21.58 21.26 9.61
CA ALA A 276 -22.37 20.96 10.81
C ALA A 276 -22.34 19.48 11.20
N PHE A 277 -22.13 18.57 10.24
CA PHE A 277 -22.03 17.12 10.48
C PHE A 277 -20.59 16.64 10.65
N LEU A 278 -19.63 17.26 9.96
CA LEU A 278 -18.23 16.85 9.94
C LEU A 278 -17.42 17.53 11.06
N GLY A 279 -17.81 18.74 11.45
CA GLY A 279 -17.19 19.51 12.53
C GLY A 279 -15.74 19.94 12.24
N ASP A 280 -15.19 20.76 13.13
CA ASP A 280 -13.82 21.30 13.03
C ASP A 280 -12.72 20.23 13.20
N SER A 281 -13.09 19.01 13.59
CA SER A 281 -12.14 17.92 13.83
C SER A 281 -11.58 17.27 12.58
N LEU A 282 -12.12 17.55 11.40
CA LEU A 282 -11.67 17.03 10.12
C LEU A 282 -10.82 18.07 9.38
N ARG A 283 -9.59 18.28 9.85
CA ARG A 283 -8.67 19.28 9.28
C ARG A 283 -8.57 19.21 7.76
N PHE A 284 -8.49 18.00 7.18
CA PHE A 284 -8.34 17.87 5.73
C PHE A 284 -9.62 18.27 4.98
N TRP A 285 -10.81 18.00 5.53
CA TRP A 285 -12.07 18.53 4.97
C TRP A 285 -12.04 20.04 4.89
N ASN A 286 -11.67 20.72 5.98
CA ASN A 286 -11.57 22.17 6.01
C ASN A 286 -10.57 22.70 4.99
N GLN A 287 -9.40 22.06 4.88
CA GLN A 287 -8.40 22.39 3.87
C GLN A 287 -8.95 22.24 2.43
N MET A 288 -9.70 21.19 2.12
CA MET A 288 -10.35 21.03 0.81
C MET A 288 -11.33 22.17 0.53
N MET A 289 -12.09 22.60 1.52
CA MET A 289 -13.06 23.71 1.37
C MET A 289 -12.36 25.08 1.24
N GLU A 290 -11.19 25.26 1.85
CA GLU A 290 -10.35 26.47 1.71
C GLU A 290 -9.62 26.52 0.37
N HIS A 291 -9.46 25.38 -0.33
CA HIS A 291 -8.75 25.25 -1.60
C HIS A 291 -9.65 24.69 -2.71
N PRO A 292 -10.73 25.43 -3.10
CA PRO A 292 -11.69 24.94 -4.09
C PRO A 292 -11.15 24.92 -5.53
N ASP A 293 -10.04 25.61 -5.78
CA ASP A 293 -9.38 25.70 -7.07
C ASP A 293 -8.09 24.85 -7.10
N TYR A 294 -7.62 24.50 -8.32
CA TYR A 294 -6.36 23.78 -8.52
C TYR A 294 -5.16 24.67 -8.25
N ASP A 295 -4.95 24.99 -6.99
CA ASP A 295 -3.88 25.85 -6.51
C ASP A 295 -2.63 25.06 -6.07
N ARG A 296 -1.74 25.74 -5.34
CA ARG A 296 -0.50 25.17 -4.85
C ARG A 296 -0.72 24.08 -3.79
N PHE A 297 -1.80 24.16 -3.01
CA PHE A 297 -2.14 23.16 -2.00
C PHE A 297 -2.25 21.75 -2.62
N TRP A 298 -2.97 21.62 -3.75
CA TRP A 298 -3.13 20.36 -4.48
C TRP A 298 -1.85 19.95 -5.21
N LYS A 299 -1.22 20.89 -5.91
CA LYS A 299 0.00 20.63 -6.71
C LYS A 299 1.17 20.15 -5.88
N ASP A 300 1.37 20.70 -4.67
CA ASP A 300 2.45 20.28 -3.79
C ASP A 300 2.22 18.86 -3.21
N ARG A 301 1.00 18.35 -3.28
CA ARG A 301 0.59 17.02 -2.80
C ARG A 301 0.65 15.92 -3.87
N ASP A 302 0.88 16.28 -5.13
CA ASP A 302 1.05 15.30 -6.22
C ASP A 302 2.50 14.78 -6.27
N PRO A 303 2.76 13.53 -5.83
CA PRO A 303 4.11 12.98 -5.87
C PRO A 303 4.56 12.67 -7.30
N SER A 304 3.63 12.52 -8.25
CA SER A 304 3.95 12.19 -9.64
C SER A 304 4.76 13.29 -10.33
N ALA A 305 4.59 14.54 -9.90
CA ALA A 305 5.36 15.69 -10.40
C ALA A 305 6.88 15.61 -10.09
N HIS A 306 7.28 14.77 -9.14
CA HIS A 306 8.66 14.61 -8.69
C HIS A 306 9.35 13.34 -9.24
N LEU A 307 8.69 12.53 -10.07
CA LEU A 307 9.20 11.26 -10.62
C LEU A 307 10.28 11.46 -11.70
N LYS A 308 11.24 12.31 -11.43
CA LYS A 308 12.36 12.64 -12.33
C LYS A 308 13.59 11.82 -11.99
N ASN A 309 14.24 11.23 -13.01
CA ASN A 309 15.48 10.45 -12.88
C ASN A 309 15.36 9.26 -11.88
N ILE A 310 14.22 8.62 -11.80
CA ILE A 310 14.08 7.35 -11.10
C ILE A 310 14.84 6.28 -11.90
N LYS A 311 15.66 5.49 -11.23
CA LYS A 311 16.53 4.49 -11.88
C LYS A 311 16.18 3.05 -11.47
N ILE A 312 15.41 2.87 -10.40
CA ILE A 312 14.98 1.54 -9.99
C ILE A 312 13.87 1.02 -10.93
N PRO A 313 13.77 -0.28 -11.13
CA PRO A 313 12.64 -0.90 -11.82
C PRO A 313 11.31 -0.58 -11.14
N MET A 314 10.32 -0.15 -11.93
CA MET A 314 9.00 0.23 -11.46
C MET A 314 7.91 -0.58 -12.17
N LEU A 315 7.10 -1.33 -11.40
CA LEU A 315 5.90 -2.01 -11.89
C LEU A 315 4.66 -1.22 -11.47
N VAL A 316 4.13 -0.40 -12.35
CA VAL A 316 2.87 0.31 -12.11
C VAL A 316 1.71 -0.63 -12.43
N THR A 317 0.74 -0.72 -11.51
CA THR A 317 -0.44 -1.58 -11.68
C THR A 317 -1.71 -0.77 -11.53
N GLY A 318 -2.73 -1.05 -12.36
CA GLY A 318 -4.00 -0.38 -12.29
C GLY A 318 -5.15 -1.16 -12.93
N GLY A 319 -6.37 -0.83 -12.55
CA GLY A 319 -7.59 -1.40 -13.09
C GLY A 319 -8.32 -0.43 -14.03
N PHE A 320 -8.83 -0.92 -15.16
CA PHE A 320 -9.62 -0.11 -16.09
C PHE A 320 -11.01 0.28 -15.50
N TYR A 321 -11.45 -0.44 -14.48
CA TYR A 321 -12.72 -0.19 -13.79
C TYR A 321 -12.49 0.31 -12.36
N ASP A 322 -11.30 0.83 -12.09
CA ASP A 322 -11.00 1.48 -10.82
C ASP A 322 -11.67 2.86 -10.78
N ALA A 323 -12.63 3.00 -9.89
CA ALA A 323 -13.40 4.25 -9.73
C ALA A 323 -12.70 5.26 -8.80
N GLU A 324 -11.61 4.85 -8.13
CA GLU A 324 -10.88 5.69 -7.18
C GLU A 324 -9.58 6.21 -7.83
N ASP A 325 -8.61 5.33 -8.07
CA ASP A 325 -7.24 5.71 -8.46
C ASP A 325 -6.84 5.17 -9.87
N CYS A 326 -7.77 5.06 -10.81
CA CYS A 326 -7.45 4.73 -12.19
C CYS A 326 -6.51 5.78 -12.80
N TYR A 327 -6.79 7.06 -12.57
CA TYR A 327 -5.96 8.17 -13.03
C TYR A 327 -4.53 8.06 -12.48
N GLY A 328 -4.38 7.84 -11.18
CA GLY A 328 -3.08 7.79 -10.52
C GLY A 328 -2.16 6.72 -11.07
N ALA A 329 -2.68 5.53 -11.42
CA ALA A 329 -1.91 4.48 -12.05
C ALA A 329 -1.32 4.93 -13.41
N PHE A 330 -2.17 5.41 -14.31
CA PHE A 330 -1.74 5.82 -15.66
C PHE A 330 -0.91 7.10 -15.61
N ARG A 331 -1.24 8.03 -14.71
CA ARG A 331 -0.45 9.25 -14.48
C ARG A 331 0.97 8.92 -14.01
N THR A 332 1.11 8.03 -13.04
CA THR A 332 2.43 7.58 -12.54
C THR A 332 3.25 6.94 -13.66
N TYR A 333 2.64 6.06 -14.47
CA TYR A 333 3.31 5.45 -15.61
C TYR A 333 3.78 6.48 -16.64
N GLU A 334 2.91 7.42 -17.02
CA GLU A 334 3.23 8.47 -17.98
C GLU A 334 4.37 9.38 -17.50
N MET A 335 4.31 9.80 -16.23
CA MET A 335 5.35 10.65 -15.65
C MET A 335 6.70 9.93 -15.55
N LEU A 336 6.72 8.67 -15.13
CA LEU A 336 7.94 7.86 -15.15
C LEU A 336 8.51 7.72 -16.56
N LYS A 337 7.67 7.40 -17.55
CA LYS A 337 8.07 7.28 -18.94
C LYS A 337 8.69 8.56 -19.48
N THR A 338 8.16 9.72 -19.10
CA THR A 338 8.58 11.03 -19.61
C THR A 338 9.79 11.58 -18.85
N MET A 339 9.78 11.47 -17.51
CA MET A 339 10.75 12.13 -16.65
C MET A 339 11.89 11.22 -16.18
N SER A 340 11.76 9.90 -16.38
CA SER A 340 12.72 8.89 -15.95
C SER A 340 13.02 7.89 -17.08
N PRO A 341 13.60 8.33 -18.20
CA PRO A 341 13.81 7.47 -19.39
C PRO A 341 14.73 6.27 -19.12
N ASP A 342 15.58 6.36 -18.09
CA ASP A 342 16.48 5.26 -17.68
C ASP A 342 15.78 4.26 -16.72
N CYS A 343 14.54 4.51 -16.32
CA CYS A 343 13.76 3.61 -15.49
C CYS A 343 13.36 2.36 -16.26
N GLU A 344 13.62 1.19 -15.72
CA GLU A 344 13.01 -0.04 -16.23
C GLU A 344 11.54 -0.06 -15.84
N LEU A 345 10.70 0.46 -16.72
CA LEU A 345 9.29 0.71 -16.46
C LEU A 345 8.40 -0.41 -16.99
N TYR A 346 7.51 -0.88 -16.15
CA TYR A 346 6.55 -1.94 -16.38
C TYR A 346 5.13 -1.45 -16.09
N LEU A 347 4.16 -1.92 -16.87
CA LEU A 347 2.75 -1.65 -16.65
C LEU A 347 1.98 -2.97 -16.60
N ALA A 348 1.19 -3.16 -15.55
CA ALA A 348 0.18 -4.19 -15.49
C ALA A 348 -1.20 -3.53 -15.38
N ALA A 349 -2.04 -3.72 -16.40
CA ALA A 349 -3.38 -3.18 -16.42
C ALA A 349 -4.40 -4.28 -16.75
N GLY A 350 -5.55 -4.26 -16.09
CA GLY A 350 -6.56 -5.28 -16.29
C GLY A 350 -7.98 -4.82 -15.99
N PRO A 351 -8.97 -5.70 -16.21
CA PRO A 351 -10.38 -5.38 -16.00
C PRO A 351 -10.74 -5.43 -14.51
N TRP A 352 -9.98 -4.73 -13.69
CA TRP A 352 -10.12 -4.76 -12.25
C TRP A 352 -10.78 -3.48 -11.72
N TYR A 353 -11.56 -3.64 -10.64
CA TYR A 353 -11.93 -2.56 -9.74
C TYR A 353 -10.76 -2.24 -8.81
N HIS A 354 -10.87 -1.23 -7.97
CA HIS A 354 -9.83 -0.80 -7.04
C HIS A 354 -9.26 -1.95 -6.21
N GLY A 355 -7.98 -2.29 -6.43
CA GLY A 355 -7.30 -3.41 -5.77
C GLY A 355 -7.74 -4.82 -6.21
N GLY A 356 -8.56 -4.95 -7.27
CA GLY A 356 -9.13 -6.22 -7.72
C GLY A 356 -8.09 -7.29 -8.09
N TRP A 357 -6.90 -6.90 -8.52
CA TRP A 357 -5.77 -7.81 -8.81
C TRP A 357 -5.23 -8.55 -7.57
N ASN A 358 -5.51 -8.06 -6.36
CA ASN A 358 -5.17 -8.77 -5.11
C ASN A 358 -6.17 -9.87 -4.77
N ASN A 359 -7.31 -9.94 -5.44
CA ASN A 359 -8.23 -11.05 -5.33
C ASN A 359 -7.85 -12.15 -6.32
N ARG A 360 -7.23 -13.24 -5.84
CA ARG A 360 -6.79 -14.37 -6.69
C ARG A 360 -7.90 -15.00 -7.54
N THR A 361 -9.15 -14.85 -7.12
CA THR A 361 -10.32 -15.39 -7.85
C THR A 361 -10.98 -14.36 -8.76
N ALA A 362 -10.40 -13.16 -8.91
CA ALA A 362 -10.94 -12.12 -9.77
C ALA A 362 -11.07 -12.62 -11.22
N ASN A 363 -12.29 -12.87 -11.66
CA ASN A 363 -12.63 -13.39 -12.98
C ASN A 363 -13.89 -12.73 -13.55
N HIS A 364 -14.50 -11.81 -12.83
CA HIS A 364 -15.66 -11.03 -13.26
C HIS A 364 -15.72 -9.68 -12.56
N LEU A 365 -16.45 -8.76 -13.16
CA LEU A 365 -16.88 -7.50 -12.56
C LEU A 365 -18.39 -7.36 -12.79
N ALA A 366 -19.17 -7.28 -11.72
CA ALA A 366 -20.63 -7.38 -11.80
C ALA A 366 -21.04 -8.58 -12.67
N ASP A 367 -21.81 -8.37 -13.73
CA ASP A 367 -22.29 -9.42 -14.64
C ASP A 367 -21.33 -9.73 -15.80
N VAL A 368 -20.18 -9.04 -15.89
CA VAL A 368 -19.20 -9.25 -16.95
C VAL A 368 -18.16 -10.28 -16.51
N TRP A 369 -18.16 -11.41 -17.16
CA TRP A 369 -17.24 -12.53 -16.90
C TRP A 369 -16.01 -12.46 -17.81
N TYR A 370 -14.81 -12.59 -17.21
CA TYR A 370 -13.54 -12.53 -17.94
C TYR A 370 -12.95 -13.91 -18.27
N GLY A 371 -13.53 -14.97 -17.74
CA GLY A 371 -13.14 -16.35 -18.01
C GLY A 371 -12.01 -16.89 -17.16
N GLU A 372 -10.93 -16.14 -16.96
CA GLU A 372 -9.74 -16.59 -16.22
C GLU A 372 -9.62 -15.88 -14.86
N LYS A 373 -8.84 -16.48 -13.96
CA LYS A 373 -8.51 -15.90 -12.64
C LYS A 373 -7.42 -14.84 -12.80
N SER A 374 -7.79 -13.67 -13.29
CA SER A 374 -6.85 -12.58 -13.62
C SER A 374 -6.02 -12.10 -12.43
N GLY A 375 -6.56 -12.15 -11.20
CA GLY A 375 -5.81 -11.81 -9.99
C GLY A 375 -4.75 -12.84 -9.64
N ALA A 376 -5.01 -14.14 -9.83
CA ALA A 376 -3.98 -15.17 -9.65
C ALA A 376 -2.86 -15.02 -10.68
N TYR A 377 -3.20 -14.81 -11.94
CA TYR A 377 -2.24 -14.54 -13.00
C TYR A 377 -1.34 -13.34 -12.65
N TYR A 378 -1.95 -12.21 -12.24
CA TYR A 378 -1.17 -11.05 -11.84
C TYR A 378 -0.17 -11.35 -10.72
N GLN A 379 -0.63 -12.01 -9.66
CA GLN A 379 0.21 -12.29 -8.49
C GLN A 379 1.32 -13.31 -8.78
N ASP A 380 1.01 -14.37 -9.54
CA ASP A 380 1.91 -15.51 -9.74
C ASP A 380 2.82 -15.33 -10.97
N ASP A 381 2.33 -14.70 -12.04
CA ASP A 381 3.03 -14.63 -13.33
C ASP A 381 3.56 -13.22 -13.65
N VAL A 382 3.14 -12.18 -12.92
CA VAL A 382 3.58 -10.80 -13.14
C VAL A 382 4.32 -10.23 -11.94
N GLU A 383 3.64 -10.04 -10.80
CA GLU A 383 4.17 -9.31 -9.65
C GLU A 383 5.29 -10.08 -8.94
N PHE A 384 5.02 -11.33 -8.57
CA PHE A 384 6.01 -12.14 -7.86
C PHE A 384 7.27 -12.39 -8.69
N PRO A 385 7.20 -12.78 -10.00
CA PRO A 385 8.38 -12.87 -10.85
C PRO A 385 9.14 -11.55 -11.02
N PHE A 386 8.44 -10.41 -11.11
CA PHE A 386 9.07 -9.09 -11.16
C PHE A 386 9.97 -8.87 -9.94
N PHE A 387 9.44 -9.03 -8.74
CA PHE A 387 10.24 -8.83 -7.53
C PHE A 387 11.32 -9.91 -7.37
N SER A 388 11.05 -11.18 -7.69
CA SER A 388 12.02 -12.27 -7.62
C SER A 388 13.23 -12.01 -8.51
N TYR A 389 13.01 -11.49 -9.70
CA TYR A 389 14.08 -11.15 -10.62
C TYR A 389 14.98 -10.04 -10.07
N TYR A 390 14.41 -8.92 -9.59
CA TYR A 390 15.18 -7.78 -9.15
C TYR A 390 15.76 -7.90 -7.73
N LEU A 391 15.15 -8.67 -6.84
CA LEU A 391 15.59 -8.80 -5.45
C LEU A 391 16.46 -10.04 -5.20
N GLU A 392 16.30 -11.09 -6.00
CA GLU A 392 17.05 -12.34 -5.83
C GLU A 392 17.79 -12.81 -7.10
N GLY A 393 17.61 -12.16 -8.25
CA GLY A 393 18.18 -12.60 -9.53
C GLY A 393 17.57 -13.91 -10.03
N LYS A 394 16.35 -14.24 -9.63
CA LYS A 394 15.65 -15.49 -9.97
C LYS A 394 14.69 -15.29 -11.15
N GLY A 395 14.54 -16.33 -11.95
CA GLY A 395 13.60 -16.34 -13.07
C GLY A 395 14.13 -15.64 -14.31
N VAL A 396 13.20 -15.21 -15.16
CA VAL A 396 13.49 -14.48 -16.41
C VAL A 396 13.11 -13.02 -16.25
N LYS A 397 13.75 -12.16 -17.04
CA LYS A 397 13.45 -10.72 -17.04
C LYS A 397 11.97 -10.50 -17.38
N PRO A 398 11.21 -9.74 -16.57
CA PRO A 398 9.78 -9.52 -16.80
C PRO A 398 9.48 -8.83 -18.13
N VAL A 399 8.28 -9.03 -18.66
CA VAL A 399 7.77 -8.34 -19.85
C VAL A 399 7.32 -6.93 -19.48
N ARG A 400 7.64 -5.93 -20.32
CA ARG A 400 7.41 -4.51 -19.99
C ARG A 400 5.95 -4.07 -19.93
N VAL A 401 5.06 -4.73 -20.64
CA VAL A 401 3.63 -4.40 -20.65
C VAL A 401 2.82 -5.68 -20.54
N ASN A 402 2.01 -5.76 -19.50
CA ASN A 402 1.03 -6.81 -19.30
C ASN A 402 -0.35 -6.15 -19.25
N VAL A 403 -1.05 -6.14 -20.39
CA VAL A 403 -2.47 -5.84 -20.41
C VAL A 403 -3.19 -7.17 -20.27
N CYS A 404 -3.97 -7.32 -19.23
CA CYS A 404 -4.74 -8.53 -18.96
C CYS A 404 -6.04 -8.45 -19.77
N PRO A 405 -6.11 -9.04 -20.99
CA PRO A 405 -7.36 -9.08 -21.74
C PRO A 405 -8.23 -10.23 -21.24
N SER A 406 -9.47 -10.29 -21.70
CA SER A 406 -10.38 -11.40 -21.43
C SER A 406 -9.76 -12.76 -21.84
N GLY A 407 -9.98 -13.76 -21.03
CA GLY A 407 -9.53 -15.17 -20.98
C GLY A 407 -8.83 -15.87 -22.14
N GLU A 408 -9.12 -15.59 -23.39
CA GLU A 408 -8.49 -16.30 -24.53
C GLU A 408 -7.18 -15.68 -25.00
N SER A 409 -6.97 -14.41 -24.77
CA SER A 409 -5.80 -13.69 -25.31
C SER A 409 -4.60 -13.64 -24.35
N MET A 410 -4.74 -14.05 -23.08
CA MET A 410 -3.60 -14.11 -22.15
C MET A 410 -2.53 -15.14 -22.57
N ARG A 411 -2.92 -16.20 -23.28
CA ARG A 411 -2.00 -17.24 -23.75
C ARG A 411 -1.22 -16.85 -25.03
N SER A 412 -1.63 -15.79 -25.70
CA SER A 412 -1.03 -15.39 -26.99
C SER A 412 0.00 -14.25 -26.88
N VAL A 413 0.23 -13.71 -25.70
CA VAL A 413 1.15 -12.59 -25.44
C VAL A 413 2.43 -13.03 -24.68
N MET A 414 2.55 -14.35 -24.40
CA MET A 414 3.80 -14.93 -23.85
C MET A 414 4.78 -15.35 -24.95
#